data_732fbf7c778f5906beddf67c30c70c6e
#
_entry.id   732fbf7c778f5906beddf67c30c70c6e
#
_cell.length_a   1.000
_cell.length_b   1.000
_cell.length_c   1.000
_cell.angle_alpha   90.00
_cell.angle_beta   90.00
_cell.angle_gamma   90.00
#
_symmetry.space_group_name_H-M   'P 1'
#
loop_
_entity.id
_entity.type
_entity.pdbx_description
1 polymer ?
#
loop_
_entity_poly.entity_id
_entity_poly.type
_entity_poly.pdbx_seq_one_letter_code
_entity_poly.pdbx_strand_id
1 'polypeptide(L)'
;MLPGTLTVVLGATGIGKTQLGIHFADAGRKQEGERGFFFDMTSRGDSQSHADYAKRMQDWTITEASPDIPLLFQEIWDRSKARRDSLHVFRQTGKRVTMSDLDDDQKIEWKAELNRKLEQTIAFFYGNFVHGVRRCVIDGMEPTDRASDSFQFERFEYIYQQILRKEAEWVARDLFRAQYRENADVVAKHAYNHADVGCLLLCTTHETMLDALIERPIESGDVLSNANTIILMGKTRTDGKMGRALYVAKHRGSACLEEVVPYTIHTSGLVLEDSAP
;
A
#
# COMPACT_ATOMS: atom_id res chain seq x y z
N MET A 1 -13.29 4.93 2.89
CA MET A 1 -11.96 5.33 3.40
C MET A 1 -11.82 6.81 3.15
N LEU A 2 -11.36 7.56 4.16
CA LEU A 2 -11.30 9.02 4.08
C LEU A 2 -10.04 9.48 3.35
N PRO A 3 -10.12 10.53 2.49
CA PRO A 3 -8.94 11.18 1.91
C PRO A 3 -7.97 11.66 3.01
N GLY A 4 -6.68 11.77 2.69
CA GLY A 4 -5.65 12.21 3.62
C GLY A 4 -5.36 11.26 4.78
N THR A 5 -5.91 10.03 4.76
CA THR A 5 -5.81 9.09 5.88
C THR A 5 -5.13 7.78 5.50
N LEU A 6 -4.59 7.13 6.53
CA LEU A 6 -4.07 5.76 6.46
C LEU A 6 -5.15 4.78 6.91
N THR A 7 -5.49 3.85 6.03
CA THR A 7 -6.27 2.66 6.36
C THR A 7 -5.34 1.44 6.33
N VAL A 8 -5.34 0.66 7.40
CA VAL A 8 -4.58 -0.59 7.49
C VAL A 8 -5.54 -1.77 7.43
N VAL A 9 -5.22 -2.74 6.59
CA VAL A 9 -5.96 -4.01 6.49
C VAL A 9 -5.06 -5.14 6.97
N LEU A 10 -5.51 -5.84 7.99
CA LEU A 10 -4.81 -7.01 8.53
C LEU A 10 -5.57 -8.30 8.19
N GLY A 11 -4.84 -9.34 7.85
CA GLY A 11 -5.40 -10.66 7.66
C GLY A 11 -4.40 -11.65 7.07
N ALA A 12 -4.68 -12.93 7.20
CA ALA A 12 -3.84 -13.99 6.70
C ALA A 12 -3.67 -13.98 5.17
N THR A 13 -2.70 -14.71 4.67
CA THR A 13 -2.53 -14.94 3.22
C THR A 13 -3.79 -15.61 2.64
N GLY A 14 -4.21 -15.18 1.44
CA GLY A 14 -5.37 -15.75 0.73
C GLY A 14 -6.74 -15.32 1.26
N ILE A 15 -6.81 -14.37 2.21
CA ILE A 15 -8.08 -13.87 2.75
C ILE A 15 -8.78 -12.86 1.81
N GLY A 16 -8.08 -12.27 0.83
CA GLY A 16 -8.65 -11.32 -0.14
C GLY A 16 -8.17 -9.88 0.00
N LYS A 17 -7.14 -9.58 0.79
CA LYS A 17 -6.60 -8.23 0.98
C LYS A 17 -6.25 -7.54 -0.34
N THR A 18 -5.49 -8.21 -1.20
CA THR A 18 -5.09 -7.67 -2.51
C THR A 18 -6.30 -7.36 -3.39
N GLN A 19 -7.37 -8.18 -3.34
CA GLN A 19 -8.60 -7.90 -4.07
C GLN A 19 -9.31 -6.65 -3.55
N LEU A 20 -9.34 -6.46 -2.23
CA LEU A 20 -9.82 -5.21 -1.62
C LEU A 20 -8.98 -4.01 -2.10
N GLY A 21 -7.66 -4.16 -2.20
CA GLY A 21 -6.75 -3.17 -2.77
C GLY A 21 -7.10 -2.80 -4.22
N ILE A 22 -7.39 -3.80 -5.06
CA ILE A 22 -7.82 -3.57 -6.46
C ILE A 22 -9.13 -2.76 -6.50
N HIS A 23 -10.14 -3.15 -5.71
CA HIS A 23 -11.38 -2.39 -5.63
C HIS A 23 -11.17 -0.95 -5.18
N PHE A 24 -10.32 -0.74 -4.16
CA PHE A 24 -9.98 0.60 -3.67
C PHE A 24 -9.30 1.45 -4.74
N ALA A 25 -8.31 0.91 -5.43
CA ALA A 25 -7.58 1.63 -6.48
C ALA A 25 -8.46 1.93 -7.70
N ASP A 26 -9.27 0.96 -8.17
CA ASP A 26 -10.17 1.17 -9.33
C ASP A 26 -11.27 2.19 -9.04
N ALA A 27 -11.78 2.22 -7.81
CA ALA A 27 -12.81 3.18 -7.43
C ALA A 27 -12.38 4.64 -7.61
N GLY A 28 -11.07 4.93 -7.58
CA GLY A 28 -10.50 6.25 -7.85
C GLY A 28 -10.89 6.79 -9.21
N ARG A 29 -11.00 5.93 -10.23
CA ARG A 29 -11.42 6.33 -11.58
C ARG A 29 -12.77 7.05 -11.61
N LYS A 30 -13.72 6.59 -10.78
CA LYS A 30 -15.07 7.18 -10.72
C LYS A 30 -15.15 8.36 -9.75
N GLN A 31 -14.34 8.34 -8.70
CA GLN A 31 -14.46 9.31 -7.59
C GLN A 31 -13.52 10.50 -7.75
N GLU A 32 -12.29 10.27 -8.27
CA GLU A 32 -11.25 11.30 -8.42
C GLU A 32 -10.77 11.47 -9.87
N GLY A 33 -11.30 10.69 -10.82
CA GLY A 33 -10.91 10.75 -12.24
C GLY A 33 -9.72 9.87 -12.62
N GLU A 34 -8.95 9.38 -11.64
CA GLU A 34 -7.76 8.56 -11.84
C GLU A 34 -7.81 7.30 -10.99
N ARG A 35 -7.41 6.16 -11.58
CA ARG A 35 -7.16 4.95 -10.80
C ARG A 35 -6.00 5.15 -9.85
N GLY A 36 -6.04 4.50 -8.70
CA GLY A 36 -4.91 4.39 -7.79
C GLY A 36 -3.74 3.60 -8.37
N PHE A 37 -2.68 3.48 -7.59
CA PHE A 37 -1.53 2.67 -7.93
C PHE A 37 -1.15 1.72 -6.79
N PHE A 38 -0.29 0.73 -7.12
CA PHE A 38 0.24 -0.26 -6.19
C PHE A 38 1.74 -0.05 -5.97
N PHE A 39 2.13 -0.03 -4.72
CA PHE A 39 3.51 -0.13 -4.31
C PHE A 39 3.71 -1.48 -3.63
N ASP A 40 4.35 -2.40 -4.34
CA ASP A 40 4.51 -3.79 -3.92
C ASP A 40 5.84 -4.00 -3.22
N MET A 41 5.76 -4.37 -1.95
CA MET A 41 6.90 -4.71 -1.09
C MET A 41 7.00 -6.21 -0.81
N THR A 42 6.28 -7.05 -1.55
CA THR A 42 6.39 -8.50 -1.36
C THR A 42 7.80 -8.98 -1.73
N SER A 43 8.36 -9.84 -0.90
CA SER A 43 9.67 -10.46 -1.12
C SER A 43 9.57 -11.80 -1.84
N ARG A 44 8.36 -12.35 -1.96
CA ARG A 44 8.07 -13.62 -2.59
C ARG A 44 7.42 -13.41 -3.94
N GLY A 45 7.83 -14.18 -4.94
CA GLY A 45 7.11 -14.30 -6.19
C GLY A 45 5.85 -15.15 -5.95
N ASP A 46 4.73 -14.51 -5.64
CA ASP A 46 3.45 -15.21 -5.54
C ASP A 46 2.92 -15.60 -6.90
N SER A 47 2.09 -16.64 -6.91
CA SER A 47 1.48 -17.21 -8.12
C SER A 47 0.49 -16.30 -8.82
N GLN A 48 0.07 -15.19 -8.19
CA GLN A 48 -0.83 -14.20 -8.78
C GLN A 48 -0.36 -12.78 -8.47
N SER A 49 -0.07 -12.04 -9.53
CA SER A 49 0.35 -10.65 -9.44
C SER A 49 -0.84 -9.68 -9.30
N HIS A 50 -0.59 -8.45 -8.87
CA HIS A 50 -1.59 -7.37 -8.92
C HIS A 50 -2.18 -7.20 -10.33
N ALA A 51 -1.36 -7.42 -11.39
CA ALA A 51 -1.78 -7.33 -12.78
C ALA A 51 -2.83 -8.39 -13.13
N ASP A 52 -2.66 -9.65 -12.68
CA ASP A 52 -3.61 -10.73 -12.92
C ASP A 52 -4.97 -10.44 -12.26
N TYR A 53 -4.94 -9.97 -11.00
CA TYR A 53 -6.15 -9.58 -10.29
C TYR A 53 -6.85 -8.39 -10.96
N ALA A 54 -6.12 -7.32 -11.29
CA ALA A 54 -6.67 -6.13 -11.91
C ALA A 54 -7.30 -6.43 -13.28
N LYS A 55 -6.61 -7.26 -14.10
CA LYS A 55 -7.13 -7.69 -15.40
C LYS A 55 -8.41 -8.49 -15.25
N ARG A 56 -8.43 -9.47 -14.33
CA ARG A 56 -9.60 -10.35 -14.15
C ARG A 56 -10.80 -9.61 -13.56
N MET A 57 -10.57 -8.74 -12.56
CA MET A 57 -11.64 -8.11 -11.79
C MET A 57 -12.20 -6.85 -12.45
N GLN A 58 -11.35 -6.08 -13.14
CA GLN A 58 -11.68 -4.72 -13.60
C GLN A 58 -11.33 -4.48 -15.08
N ASP A 59 -10.94 -5.52 -15.80
CA ASP A 59 -10.37 -5.42 -17.16
C ASP A 59 -9.28 -4.32 -17.25
N TRP A 60 -8.47 -4.22 -16.19
CA TRP A 60 -7.44 -3.21 -16.06
C TRP A 60 -6.07 -3.82 -16.37
N THR A 61 -5.48 -3.38 -17.47
CA THR A 61 -4.09 -3.71 -17.81
C THR A 61 -3.16 -2.76 -17.08
N ILE A 62 -2.45 -3.26 -16.08
CA ILE A 62 -1.52 -2.51 -15.24
C ILE A 62 -0.25 -2.16 -16.03
N THR A 63 0.18 -0.91 -15.93
CA THR A 63 1.49 -0.44 -16.42
C THR A 63 2.48 -0.45 -15.26
N GLU A 64 3.55 -1.25 -15.39
CA GLU A 64 4.56 -1.38 -14.34
C GLU A 64 5.70 -0.36 -14.52
N ALA A 65 6.17 0.22 -13.40
CA ALA A 65 7.43 0.93 -13.35
C ALA A 65 8.57 -0.06 -13.15
N SER A 66 9.71 0.16 -13.80
CA SER A 66 10.90 -0.66 -13.57
C SER A 66 11.60 -0.22 -12.26
N PRO A 67 11.92 -1.17 -11.36
CA PRO A 67 12.67 -0.83 -10.17
C PRO A 67 14.15 -0.53 -10.44
N ASP A 68 14.64 -0.87 -11.63
CA ASP A 68 16.07 -0.78 -11.99
C ASP A 68 16.37 0.37 -12.98
N ILE A 69 15.33 0.96 -13.57
CA ILE A 69 15.48 2.07 -14.50
C ILE A 69 14.95 3.35 -13.83
N PRO A 70 15.82 4.27 -13.42
CA PRO A 70 15.38 5.52 -12.82
C PRO A 70 14.61 6.36 -13.83
N LEU A 71 13.51 6.94 -13.37
CA LEU A 71 12.79 7.96 -14.14
C LEU A 71 13.65 9.24 -14.15
N LEU A 72 13.94 9.79 -15.32
CA LEU A 72 14.66 11.05 -15.42
C LEU A 72 13.80 12.19 -14.88
N PHE A 73 14.42 13.18 -14.24
CA PHE A 73 13.68 14.28 -13.60
C PHE A 73 12.79 15.05 -14.59
N GLN A 74 13.21 15.22 -15.83
CA GLN A 74 12.39 15.87 -16.88
C GLN A 74 11.17 15.01 -17.28
N GLU A 75 11.26 13.70 -17.10
CA GLU A 75 10.19 12.76 -17.45
C GLU A 75 9.07 12.71 -16.40
N ILE A 76 9.30 13.26 -15.20
CA ILE A 76 8.28 13.40 -14.16
C ILE A 76 7.03 14.15 -14.66
N TRP A 77 7.24 15.12 -15.53
CA TRP A 77 6.17 15.97 -16.09
C TRP A 77 5.46 15.35 -17.29
N ASP A 78 6.03 14.29 -17.85
CA ASP A 78 5.41 13.51 -18.93
C ASP A 78 4.55 12.40 -18.34
N ARG A 79 3.23 12.58 -18.42
CA ARG A 79 2.27 11.62 -17.93
C ARG A 79 2.50 10.20 -18.49
N SER A 80 2.87 10.09 -19.77
CA SER A 80 3.09 8.80 -20.41
C SER A 80 4.25 8.02 -19.82
N LYS A 81 5.16 8.70 -19.14
CA LYS A 81 6.35 8.12 -18.50
C LYS A 81 6.21 8.00 -16.99
N ALA A 82 5.71 9.02 -16.32
CA ALA A 82 5.65 9.11 -14.87
C ALA A 82 4.43 8.40 -14.27
N ARG A 83 3.29 8.41 -14.98
CA ARG A 83 2.09 7.73 -14.51
C ARG A 83 2.23 6.22 -14.73
N ARG A 84 2.42 5.48 -13.64
CA ARG A 84 2.51 4.02 -13.63
C ARG A 84 1.58 3.45 -12.57
N ASP A 85 0.99 2.30 -12.87
CA ASP A 85 0.01 1.66 -12.00
C ASP A 85 0.66 0.83 -10.91
N SER A 86 1.89 0.38 -11.09
CA SER A 86 2.56 -0.48 -10.11
C SER A 86 4.07 -0.27 -10.10
N LEU A 87 4.67 -0.37 -8.91
CA LEU A 87 6.12 -0.52 -8.69
C LEU A 87 6.36 -1.63 -7.69
N HIS A 88 7.07 -2.67 -8.10
CA HIS A 88 7.52 -3.75 -7.23
C HIS A 88 9.00 -3.53 -6.85
N VAL A 89 9.25 -3.21 -5.57
CA VAL A 89 10.58 -2.76 -5.10
C VAL A 89 11.50 -3.93 -4.77
N PHE A 90 10.99 -4.97 -4.12
CA PHE A 90 11.77 -6.11 -3.66
C PHE A 90 11.72 -7.30 -4.64
N ARG A 91 11.91 -7.02 -5.92
CA ARG A 91 11.93 -8.06 -6.94
C ARG A 91 13.02 -9.08 -6.64
N GLN A 92 12.61 -10.25 -6.14
CA GLN A 92 13.40 -11.46 -6.00
C GLN A 92 14.43 -11.56 -4.88
N THR A 93 14.01 -12.13 -3.81
CA THR A 93 14.97 -12.94 -3.06
C THR A 93 14.53 -14.41 -2.95
N GLY A 94 13.29 -14.76 -3.29
CA GLY A 94 12.74 -16.11 -3.10
C GLY A 94 12.76 -16.56 -1.64
N LYS A 95 13.28 -15.70 -0.74
CA LYS A 95 13.34 -15.88 0.71
C LYS A 95 12.77 -14.67 1.39
N ARG A 96 12.04 -14.89 2.47
CA ARG A 96 11.77 -13.84 3.44
C ARG A 96 13.12 -13.42 4.03
N VAL A 97 13.45 -12.13 3.86
CA VAL A 97 14.68 -11.55 4.43
C VAL A 97 14.25 -10.62 5.55
N THR A 98 14.68 -10.93 6.76
CA THR A 98 14.56 -10.05 7.93
C THR A 98 15.97 -9.61 8.37
N MET A 99 16.05 -8.57 9.19
CA MET A 99 17.34 -8.10 9.73
C MET A 99 18.08 -9.21 10.45
N SER A 100 17.38 -10.15 11.08
CA SER A 100 17.95 -11.29 11.79
C SER A 100 18.53 -12.37 10.87
N ASP A 101 18.11 -12.40 9.60
CA ASP A 101 18.58 -13.40 8.63
C ASP A 101 19.90 -13.02 7.95
N LEU A 102 20.39 -11.79 8.18
CA LEU A 102 21.54 -11.20 7.53
C LEU A 102 22.70 -11.02 8.52
N ASP A 103 23.93 -11.29 8.07
CA ASP A 103 25.13 -10.83 8.75
C ASP A 103 25.33 -9.31 8.55
N ASP A 104 26.34 -8.74 9.20
CA ASP A 104 26.52 -7.28 9.21
C ASP A 104 26.91 -6.72 7.84
N ASP A 105 27.70 -7.45 7.05
CA ASP A 105 28.06 -7.03 5.69
C ASP A 105 26.86 -7.08 4.75
N GLN A 106 26.07 -8.14 4.83
CA GLN A 106 24.82 -8.29 4.10
C GLN A 106 23.81 -7.20 4.45
N LYS A 107 23.72 -6.81 5.73
CA LYS A 107 22.86 -5.68 6.16
C LYS A 107 23.29 -4.36 5.52
N ILE A 108 24.60 -4.11 5.42
CA ILE A 108 25.15 -2.91 4.79
C ILE A 108 24.82 -2.89 3.29
N GLU A 109 25.06 -4.00 2.59
CA GLU A 109 24.75 -4.13 1.16
C GLU A 109 23.24 -3.94 0.90
N TRP A 110 22.41 -4.57 1.72
CA TRP A 110 20.95 -4.47 1.60
C TRP A 110 20.47 -3.04 1.84
N LYS A 111 20.97 -2.34 2.84
CA LYS A 111 20.65 -0.92 3.08
C LYS A 111 21.11 -0.03 1.93
N ALA A 112 22.28 -0.27 1.36
CA ALA A 112 22.76 0.46 0.19
C ALA A 112 21.86 0.25 -1.03
N GLU A 113 21.37 -0.98 -1.25
CA GLU A 113 20.39 -1.29 -2.31
C GLU A 113 19.07 -0.58 -2.08
N LEU A 114 18.56 -0.60 -0.85
CA LEU A 114 17.31 0.11 -0.49
C LEU A 114 17.46 1.62 -0.71
N ASN A 115 18.61 2.20 -0.40
CA ASN A 115 18.86 3.63 -0.62
C ASN A 115 18.91 3.98 -2.11
N ARG A 116 19.48 3.13 -2.95
CA ARG A 116 19.44 3.32 -4.42
C ARG A 116 18.01 3.30 -4.95
N LYS A 117 17.15 2.44 -4.40
CA LYS A 117 15.73 2.34 -4.78
C LYS A 117 14.85 3.43 -4.16
N LEU A 118 15.39 4.21 -3.22
CA LEU A 118 14.62 5.26 -2.55
C LEU A 118 14.23 6.38 -3.51
N GLU A 119 15.16 6.85 -4.32
CA GLU A 119 14.91 7.91 -5.32
C GLU A 119 13.82 7.50 -6.31
N GLN A 120 13.85 6.24 -6.76
CA GLN A 120 12.80 5.68 -7.63
C GLN A 120 11.45 5.60 -6.93
N THR A 121 11.46 5.25 -5.64
CA THR A 121 10.24 5.24 -4.82
C THR A 121 9.63 6.64 -4.76
N ILE A 122 10.44 7.66 -4.44
CA ILE A 122 9.98 9.06 -4.38
C ILE A 122 9.45 9.50 -5.75
N ALA A 123 10.20 9.23 -6.83
CA ALA A 123 9.81 9.57 -8.20
C ALA A 123 8.49 8.90 -8.62
N PHE A 124 8.31 7.64 -8.25
CA PHE A 124 7.07 6.89 -8.54
C PHE A 124 5.85 7.48 -7.84
N PHE A 125 5.94 7.75 -6.55
CA PHE A 125 4.86 8.37 -5.79
C PHE A 125 4.56 9.78 -6.29
N TYR A 126 5.59 10.62 -6.37
CA TYR A 126 5.46 12.01 -6.79
C TYR A 126 4.91 12.11 -8.22
N GLY A 127 5.46 11.32 -9.17
CA GLY A 127 4.99 11.28 -10.54
C GLY A 127 3.51 10.91 -10.67
N ASN A 128 3.03 9.95 -9.88
CA ASN A 128 1.61 9.62 -9.85
C ASN A 128 0.76 10.77 -9.27
N PHE A 129 1.18 11.39 -8.18
CA PHE A 129 0.41 12.44 -7.51
C PHE A 129 0.29 13.72 -8.33
N VAL A 130 1.37 14.15 -9.00
CA VAL A 130 1.32 15.34 -9.89
C VAL A 130 0.45 15.12 -11.12
N HIS A 131 0.20 13.85 -11.49
CA HIS A 131 -0.72 13.48 -12.57
C HIS A 131 -2.13 13.11 -12.09
N GLY A 132 -2.50 13.52 -10.88
CA GLY A 132 -3.89 13.48 -10.41
C GLY A 132 -4.28 12.24 -9.63
N VAL A 133 -3.39 11.27 -9.43
CA VAL A 133 -3.71 10.09 -8.63
C VAL A 133 -3.87 10.48 -7.15
N ARG A 134 -4.93 9.95 -6.51
CA ARG A 134 -5.25 10.26 -5.10
C ARG A 134 -5.37 9.01 -4.23
N ARG A 135 -5.09 7.83 -4.77
CA ARG A 135 -5.14 6.56 -4.05
C ARG A 135 -3.86 5.77 -4.24
N CYS A 136 -3.27 5.33 -3.15
CA CYS A 136 -2.17 4.36 -3.19
C CYS A 136 -2.49 3.14 -2.34
N VAL A 137 -2.11 1.98 -2.85
CA VAL A 137 -2.13 0.71 -2.14
C VAL A 137 -0.69 0.29 -1.92
N ILE A 138 -0.32 0.07 -0.66
CA ILE A 138 0.98 -0.48 -0.28
C ILE A 138 0.72 -1.92 0.16
N ASP A 139 1.25 -2.88 -0.60
CA ASP A 139 1.07 -4.31 -0.33
C ASP A 139 2.39 -4.97 0.03
N GLY A 140 2.32 -6.09 0.74
CA GLY A 140 3.46 -6.93 1.05
C GLY A 140 4.08 -6.68 2.41
N MET A 141 3.40 -6.00 3.34
CA MET A 141 3.85 -5.98 4.73
C MET A 141 3.69 -7.37 5.34
N GLU A 142 4.81 -8.04 5.60
CA GLU A 142 4.86 -9.37 6.20
C GLU A 142 4.96 -9.29 7.74
N PRO A 143 4.42 -10.28 8.48
CA PRO A 143 4.52 -10.31 9.92
C PRO A 143 5.98 -10.56 10.35
N THR A 144 6.43 -9.79 11.32
CA THR A 144 7.72 -9.97 12.01
C THR A 144 7.48 -9.97 13.52
N ASP A 145 8.36 -10.61 14.28
CA ASP A 145 8.25 -10.63 15.73
C ASP A 145 8.45 -9.24 16.34
N ARG A 146 9.28 -8.42 15.68
CA ARG A 146 9.51 -7.02 16.04
C ARG A 146 9.47 -6.15 14.80
N ALA A 147 8.83 -5.00 14.90
CA ALA A 147 8.78 -4.02 13.80
C ALA A 147 10.20 -3.57 13.36
N SER A 148 11.14 -3.47 14.30
CA SER A 148 12.54 -3.14 14.03
C SER A 148 13.28 -4.14 13.12
N ASP A 149 12.75 -5.35 12.99
CA ASP A 149 13.37 -6.42 12.21
C ASP A 149 12.84 -6.45 10.76
N SER A 150 11.90 -5.55 10.44
CA SER A 150 11.24 -5.48 9.13
C SER A 150 11.79 -4.33 8.29
N PHE A 151 12.47 -4.65 7.19
CA PHE A 151 12.83 -3.66 6.17
C PHE A 151 11.61 -3.03 5.49
N GLN A 152 10.53 -3.80 5.37
CA GLN A 152 9.28 -3.31 4.79
C GLN A 152 8.66 -2.24 5.67
N PHE A 153 8.72 -2.43 7.00
CA PHE A 153 8.22 -1.45 7.96
C PHE A 153 9.04 -0.14 7.91
N GLU A 154 10.37 -0.22 7.92
CA GLU A 154 11.25 0.95 7.80
C GLU A 154 10.97 1.73 6.50
N ARG A 155 10.79 1.01 5.38
CA ARG A 155 10.43 1.61 4.09
C ARG A 155 9.05 2.25 4.12
N PHE A 156 8.08 1.58 4.71
CA PHE A 156 6.73 2.12 4.86
C PHE A 156 6.72 3.40 5.71
N GLU A 157 7.43 3.42 6.83
CA GLU A 157 7.52 4.61 7.69
C GLU A 157 8.10 5.80 6.92
N TYR A 158 9.15 5.57 6.13
CA TYR A 158 9.70 6.63 5.27
C TYR A 158 8.62 7.14 4.29
N ILE A 159 7.97 6.26 3.55
CA ILE A 159 6.92 6.64 2.59
C ILE A 159 5.81 7.43 3.30
N TYR A 160 5.36 6.93 4.43
CA TYR A 160 4.28 7.56 5.17
C TYR A 160 4.65 8.95 5.69
N GLN A 161 5.81 9.10 6.32
CA GLN A 161 6.22 10.34 6.96
C GLN A 161 6.81 11.37 5.97
N GLN A 162 7.50 10.93 4.92
CA GLN A 162 8.23 11.83 4.03
C GLN A 162 7.55 12.06 2.67
N ILE A 163 6.58 11.22 2.30
CA ILE A 163 5.86 11.35 1.04
C ILE A 163 4.37 11.64 1.27
N LEU A 164 3.66 10.72 1.97
CA LEU A 164 2.20 10.80 2.11
C LEU A 164 1.72 11.89 3.06
N ARG A 165 2.56 12.30 4.02
CA ARG A 165 2.25 13.32 5.05
C ARG A 165 2.96 14.64 4.80
N LYS A 166 3.56 14.82 3.62
CA LYS A 166 4.29 16.03 3.24
C LYS A 166 3.61 16.74 2.09
N GLU A 167 3.75 18.05 2.08
CA GLU A 167 3.34 18.89 0.97
C GLU A 167 4.13 18.55 -0.31
N ALA A 168 3.51 18.72 -1.46
CA ALA A 168 4.10 18.41 -2.77
C ALA A 168 5.48 19.04 -2.96
N GLU A 169 5.65 20.26 -2.46
CA GLU A 169 6.93 20.98 -2.54
C GLU A 169 8.05 20.27 -1.75
N TRP A 170 7.76 19.75 -0.56
CA TRP A 170 8.74 19.02 0.25
C TRP A 170 9.20 17.73 -0.44
N VAL A 171 8.24 16.99 -0.99
CA VAL A 171 8.55 15.77 -1.74
C VAL A 171 9.38 16.10 -2.98
N ALA A 172 9.06 17.20 -3.68
CA ALA A 172 9.82 17.67 -4.81
C ALA A 172 11.27 18.08 -4.43
N ARG A 173 11.46 18.75 -3.30
CA ARG A 173 12.81 19.10 -2.81
C ARG A 173 13.67 17.88 -2.55
N ASP A 174 13.08 16.83 -1.95
CA ASP A 174 13.78 15.56 -1.70
C ASP A 174 14.09 14.82 -3.01
N LEU A 175 13.19 14.87 -3.99
CA LEU A 175 13.38 14.25 -5.30
C LEU A 175 14.43 14.99 -6.14
N PHE A 176 14.25 16.29 -6.36
CA PHE A 176 15.08 17.09 -7.28
C PHE A 176 16.39 17.56 -6.66
N ARG A 177 16.50 17.59 -5.33
CA ARG A 177 17.72 17.98 -4.60
C ARG A 177 18.36 19.26 -5.15
N ALA A 178 19.61 19.15 -5.67
CA ALA A 178 20.32 20.29 -6.22
C ALA A 178 19.60 20.97 -7.42
N GLN A 179 18.81 20.20 -8.18
CA GLN A 179 18.06 20.69 -9.35
C GLN A 179 16.70 21.31 -8.99
N TYR A 180 16.32 21.30 -7.70
CA TYR A 180 15.02 21.83 -7.28
C TYR A 180 14.80 23.28 -7.71
N ARG A 181 15.82 24.15 -7.60
CA ARG A 181 15.70 25.56 -7.95
C ARG A 181 15.32 25.80 -9.41
N GLU A 182 15.84 24.98 -10.30
CA GLU A 182 15.55 25.04 -11.74
C GLU A 182 14.14 24.55 -12.08
N ASN A 183 13.57 23.70 -11.21
CA ASN A 183 12.24 23.09 -11.39
C ASN A 183 11.15 23.75 -10.54
N ALA A 184 11.47 24.74 -9.69
CA ALA A 184 10.54 25.29 -8.71
C ALA A 184 9.21 25.80 -9.31
N ASP A 185 9.27 26.50 -10.45
CA ASP A 185 8.09 27.04 -11.13
C ASP A 185 7.19 25.92 -11.69
N VAL A 186 7.79 24.83 -12.17
CA VAL A 186 7.06 23.68 -12.69
C VAL A 186 6.45 22.89 -11.54
N VAL A 187 7.18 22.72 -10.44
CA VAL A 187 6.69 22.09 -9.20
C VAL A 187 5.45 22.83 -8.69
N ALA A 188 5.50 24.17 -8.63
CA ALA A 188 4.37 24.97 -8.18
C ALA A 188 3.12 24.81 -9.08
N LYS A 189 3.31 24.66 -10.40
CA LYS A 189 2.21 24.45 -11.36
C LYS A 189 1.56 23.05 -11.22
N HIS A 190 2.30 22.06 -10.73
CA HIS A 190 1.85 20.68 -10.58
C HIS A 190 1.64 20.29 -9.12
N ALA A 191 1.51 21.28 -8.22
CA ALA A 191 1.27 21.02 -6.82
C ALA A 191 -0.02 20.21 -6.60
N TYR A 192 0.05 19.23 -5.71
CA TYR A 192 -1.09 18.46 -5.26
C TYR A 192 -1.26 18.64 -3.74
N ASN A 193 -2.48 18.43 -3.27
CA ASN A 193 -2.76 18.46 -1.85
C ASN A 193 -2.62 17.03 -1.27
N HIS A 194 -1.66 16.80 -0.39
CA HIS A 194 -1.45 15.51 0.26
C HIS A 194 -2.65 15.07 1.12
N ALA A 195 -3.46 16.03 1.61
CA ALA A 195 -4.66 15.72 2.37
C ALA A 195 -5.77 15.06 1.53
N ASP A 196 -5.65 15.07 0.20
CA ASP A 196 -6.58 14.38 -0.70
C ASP A 196 -6.13 12.93 -1.00
N VAL A 197 -4.92 12.54 -0.59
CA VAL A 197 -4.35 11.22 -0.91
C VAL A 197 -4.75 10.20 0.15
N GLY A 198 -5.52 9.19 -0.23
CA GLY A 198 -5.84 8.03 0.60
C GLY A 198 -4.80 6.92 0.45
N CYS A 199 -4.34 6.37 1.56
CA CYS A 199 -3.41 5.24 1.58
C CYS A 199 -4.06 4.00 2.20
N LEU A 200 -3.96 2.87 1.49
CA LEU A 200 -4.35 1.55 1.96
C LEU A 200 -3.11 0.69 2.14
N LEU A 201 -2.80 0.32 3.37
CA LEU A 201 -1.70 -0.57 3.72
C LEU A 201 -2.22 -1.98 3.98
N LEU A 202 -1.71 -2.97 3.25
CA LEU A 202 -2.09 -4.37 3.39
C LEU A 202 -1.02 -5.13 4.18
N CYS A 203 -1.39 -5.59 5.37
CA CYS A 203 -0.51 -6.31 6.28
C CYS A 203 -0.94 -7.78 6.39
N THR A 204 0.01 -8.69 6.26
CA THR A 204 -0.21 -10.11 6.45
C THR A 204 -0.01 -10.47 7.94
N THR A 205 -0.87 -11.34 8.46
CA THR A 205 -0.81 -11.85 9.83
C THR A 205 -0.68 -13.36 9.83
N HIS A 206 -0.26 -13.92 10.96
CA HIS A 206 -0.25 -15.38 11.18
C HIS A 206 -1.64 -15.90 11.56
N GLU A 207 -2.42 -15.07 12.24
CA GLU A 207 -3.78 -15.40 12.65
C GLU A 207 -4.69 -15.51 11.44
N THR A 208 -5.40 -16.64 11.34
CA THR A 208 -6.34 -16.92 10.25
C THR A 208 -7.79 -16.66 10.63
N MET A 209 -8.11 -16.79 11.93
CA MET A 209 -9.46 -16.57 12.45
C MET A 209 -9.67 -15.12 12.79
N LEU A 210 -10.84 -14.58 12.45
CA LEU A 210 -11.19 -13.18 12.70
C LEU A 210 -11.23 -12.87 14.21
N ASP A 211 -11.78 -13.78 15.00
CA ASP A 211 -11.87 -13.63 16.46
C ASP A 211 -10.48 -13.44 17.09
N ALA A 212 -9.50 -14.24 16.67
CA ALA A 212 -8.12 -14.11 17.14
C ALA A 212 -7.49 -12.75 16.77
N LEU A 213 -7.85 -12.16 15.62
CA LEU A 213 -7.41 -10.83 15.24
C LEU A 213 -8.09 -9.75 16.07
N ILE A 214 -9.37 -9.90 16.41
CA ILE A 214 -10.13 -8.94 17.22
C ILE A 214 -9.60 -8.91 18.66
N GLU A 215 -9.25 -10.07 19.21
CA GLU A 215 -8.74 -10.21 20.58
C GLU A 215 -7.28 -9.72 20.72
N ARG A 216 -6.56 -9.59 19.62
CA ARG A 216 -5.16 -9.14 19.65
C ARG A 216 -5.05 -7.67 20.07
N PRO A 217 -4.26 -7.33 21.12
CA PRO A 217 -4.07 -5.96 21.53
C PRO A 217 -3.32 -5.16 20.43
N ILE A 218 -3.72 -3.90 20.24
CA ILE A 218 -2.97 -2.94 19.42
C ILE A 218 -1.86 -2.38 20.30
N GLU A 219 -0.62 -2.78 20.02
CA GLU A 219 0.54 -2.33 20.79
C GLU A 219 0.93 -0.88 20.42
N SER A 220 1.45 -0.14 21.39
CA SER A 220 2.00 1.18 21.15
C SER A 220 3.30 1.09 20.37
N GLY A 221 3.45 1.93 19.31
CA GLY A 221 4.62 1.88 18.40
C GLY A 221 4.42 1.00 17.17
N ASP A 222 3.31 0.27 17.08
CA ASP A 222 2.89 -0.43 15.88
C ASP A 222 2.38 0.57 14.82
N VAL A 223 2.52 0.20 13.55
CA VAL A 223 1.92 0.93 12.41
C VAL A 223 0.42 1.17 12.62
N LEU A 224 -0.24 0.27 13.34
CA LEU A 224 -1.66 0.33 13.70
C LEU A 224 -2.00 1.54 14.59
N SER A 225 -1.07 2.01 15.43
CA SER A 225 -1.31 3.15 16.30
C SER A 225 -1.55 4.43 15.50
N ASN A 226 -0.89 4.58 14.36
CA ASN A 226 -0.98 5.73 13.46
C ASN A 226 -2.14 5.65 12.48
N ALA A 227 -2.73 4.47 12.27
CA ALA A 227 -3.83 4.28 11.35
C ALA A 227 -5.09 5.05 11.78
N ASN A 228 -5.74 5.70 10.83
CA ASN A 228 -7.07 6.29 11.01
C ASN A 228 -8.15 5.22 11.02
N THR A 229 -7.99 4.21 10.17
CA THR A 229 -8.91 3.07 10.07
C THR A 229 -8.13 1.77 10.11
N ILE A 230 -8.64 0.79 10.85
CA ILE A 230 -8.11 -0.58 10.89
C ILE A 230 -9.25 -1.52 10.50
N ILE A 231 -9.00 -2.32 9.46
CA ILE A 231 -9.91 -3.37 8.98
C ILE A 231 -9.24 -4.72 9.23
N LEU A 232 -9.91 -5.58 9.93
CA LEU A 232 -9.50 -6.95 10.17
C LEU A 232 -10.24 -7.86 9.18
N MET A 233 -9.52 -8.76 8.51
CA MET A 233 -10.08 -9.73 7.57
C MET A 233 -9.66 -11.13 8.00
N GLY A 234 -10.63 -11.99 8.29
CA GLY A 234 -10.35 -13.32 8.80
C GLY A 234 -11.39 -14.36 8.37
N LYS A 235 -11.10 -15.61 8.72
CA LYS A 235 -12.06 -16.69 8.61
C LYS A 235 -12.99 -16.67 9.82
N THR A 236 -14.25 -17.03 9.59
CA THR A 236 -15.26 -17.24 10.63
C THR A 236 -15.75 -18.68 10.57
N ARG A 237 -16.28 -19.18 11.68
CA ARG A 237 -16.88 -20.51 11.77
C ARG A 237 -18.30 -20.38 12.31
N THR A 238 -19.28 -20.74 11.50
CA THR A 238 -20.69 -20.74 11.88
C THR A 238 -21.31 -22.08 11.50
N ASP A 239 -21.93 -22.77 12.43
CA ASP A 239 -22.59 -24.06 12.22
C ASP A 239 -21.71 -25.11 11.52
N GLY A 240 -20.42 -25.15 11.87
CA GLY A 240 -19.45 -26.08 11.30
C GLY A 240 -18.94 -25.71 9.90
N LYS A 241 -19.43 -24.63 9.31
CA LYS A 241 -18.98 -24.12 8.01
C LYS A 241 -17.95 -22.99 8.19
N MET A 242 -16.98 -22.95 7.29
CA MET A 242 -15.98 -21.86 7.25
C MET A 242 -16.42 -20.79 6.27
N GLY A 243 -16.51 -19.56 6.77
CA GLY A 243 -16.76 -18.36 5.99
C GLY A 243 -15.57 -17.41 6.02
N ARG A 244 -15.77 -16.23 5.47
CA ARG A 244 -14.87 -15.08 5.59
C ARG A 244 -15.68 -13.86 6.03
N ALA A 245 -15.07 -13.06 6.89
CA ALA A 245 -15.69 -11.79 7.28
C ALA A 245 -14.62 -10.73 7.52
N LEU A 246 -15.06 -9.49 7.53
CA LEU A 246 -14.26 -8.34 7.91
C LEU A 246 -14.90 -7.62 9.11
N TYR A 247 -14.07 -6.92 9.86
CA TYR A 247 -14.47 -6.10 10.99
C TYR A 247 -13.67 -4.80 11.00
N VAL A 248 -14.34 -3.66 11.22
CA VAL A 248 -13.70 -2.36 11.36
C VAL A 248 -13.35 -2.14 12.83
N ALA A 249 -12.13 -2.53 13.21
CA ALA A 249 -11.67 -2.48 14.60
C ALA A 249 -11.39 -1.06 15.10
N LYS A 250 -11.13 -0.12 14.20
CA LYS A 250 -10.85 1.28 14.51
C LYS A 250 -11.28 2.16 13.35
N HIS A 251 -11.94 3.26 13.66
CA HIS A 251 -12.20 4.32 12.70
C HIS A 251 -12.22 5.66 13.40
N ARG A 252 -11.49 6.65 12.85
CA ARG A 252 -11.46 8.02 13.36
C ARG A 252 -12.11 8.96 12.35
N GLY A 253 -12.98 9.84 12.81
CA GLY A 253 -13.54 10.93 12.01
C GLY A 253 -14.98 10.76 11.55
N SER A 254 -15.57 9.57 11.66
CA SER A 254 -17.00 9.35 11.43
C SER A 254 -17.50 8.10 12.15
N ALA A 255 -18.82 7.91 12.23
CA ALA A 255 -19.39 6.64 12.66
C ALA A 255 -19.00 5.51 11.69
N CYS A 256 -18.78 4.32 12.19
CA CYS A 256 -18.58 3.11 11.41
C CYS A 256 -19.47 1.99 11.92
N LEU A 257 -19.70 1.00 11.09
CA LEU A 257 -20.43 -0.19 11.47
C LEU A 257 -19.58 -1.01 12.44
N GLU A 258 -20.11 -1.31 13.62
CA GLU A 258 -19.44 -2.13 14.65
C GLU A 258 -19.86 -3.60 14.57
N GLU A 259 -20.11 -4.07 13.35
CA GLU A 259 -20.56 -5.44 13.08
C GLU A 259 -19.52 -6.21 12.27
N VAL A 260 -19.53 -7.52 12.44
CA VAL A 260 -18.75 -8.45 11.60
C VAL A 260 -19.52 -8.62 10.29
N VAL A 261 -18.92 -8.17 9.18
CA VAL A 261 -19.54 -8.21 7.85
C VAL A 261 -19.03 -9.41 7.06
N PRO A 262 -19.89 -10.38 6.74
CA PRO A 262 -19.51 -11.51 5.89
C PRO A 262 -19.18 -11.05 4.46
N TYR A 263 -18.28 -11.78 3.80
CA TYR A 263 -18.00 -11.58 2.38
C TYR A 263 -17.61 -12.87 1.67
N THR A 264 -17.83 -12.87 0.36
CA THR A 264 -17.39 -13.93 -0.54
C THR A 264 -16.38 -13.41 -1.54
N ILE A 265 -15.58 -14.31 -2.09
CA ILE A 265 -14.61 -14.03 -3.14
C ILE A 265 -15.06 -14.70 -4.42
N HIS A 266 -15.36 -13.90 -5.44
CA HIS A 266 -15.75 -14.32 -6.78
C HIS A 266 -14.68 -13.99 -7.81
N THR A 267 -14.92 -14.35 -9.07
CA THR A 267 -14.07 -13.96 -10.19
C THR A 267 -13.99 -12.44 -10.35
N SER A 268 -15.08 -11.73 -10.01
CA SER A 268 -15.17 -10.27 -10.01
C SER A 268 -14.56 -9.60 -8.77
N GLY A 269 -14.00 -10.37 -7.84
CA GLY A 269 -13.38 -9.88 -6.62
C GLY A 269 -14.19 -10.14 -5.36
N LEU A 270 -13.93 -9.34 -4.33
CA LEU A 270 -14.59 -9.41 -3.03
C LEU A 270 -15.98 -8.76 -3.11
N VAL A 271 -16.97 -9.49 -2.62
CA VAL A 271 -18.37 -9.03 -2.53
C VAL A 271 -18.81 -9.15 -1.07
N LEU A 272 -19.23 -8.02 -0.49
CA LEU A 272 -19.83 -8.00 0.84
C LEU A 272 -21.22 -8.66 0.76
N GLU A 273 -21.54 -9.47 1.74
CA GLU A 273 -22.88 -9.99 1.90
C GLU A 273 -23.68 -8.97 2.71
N ASP A 274 -24.88 -8.62 2.23
CA ASP A 274 -25.78 -7.75 2.99
C ASP A 274 -26.08 -8.45 4.32
N SER A 275 -25.81 -7.77 5.41
CA SER A 275 -26.32 -8.20 6.71
C SER A 275 -27.83 -8.21 6.57
N ALA A 276 -28.44 -9.39 6.61
CA ALA A 276 -29.90 -9.47 6.60
C ALA A 276 -30.43 -8.62 7.77
N PRO A 277 -31.49 -7.80 7.53
CA PRO A 277 -32.05 -6.96 8.57
C PRO A 277 -32.54 -7.76 9.78
#